data_5123691e30dc2bc049fadd1d36bc61a0
#
_entry.id   5123691e30dc2bc049fadd1d36bc61a0
#
_cell.length_a   1.000
_cell.length_b   1.000
_cell.length_c   1.000
_cell.angle_alpha   90.00
_cell.angle_beta   90.00
_cell.angle_gamma   90.00
#
_symmetry.space_group_name_H-M   'P 1'
#
loop_
_entity.id
_entity.type
_entity.pdbx_description
1 polymer ?
#
loop_
_entity_poly.entity_id
_entity_poly.type
_entity_poly.pdbx_seq_one_letter_code
_entity_poly.pdbx_strand_id
1 'polypeptide(L)'
;QKSTHLPVEVMVHGYTEMMISEYCAIASFVGTGKKENCPMPCVIEDYALKDRKGEVFPLRTDPYCRMHIMNSHEIDMRAYVPELHRKGLHILRIDGRHMDPHRLRNIVADYVSIQNGTKEAPPKSIGKDDTPITRGHYFRGIL
;
A
#
# COMPACT_ATOMS: atom_id res chain seq x y z
N GLN A 1 -21.74 6.33 5.39
CA GLN A 1 -22.44 5.22 6.08
C GLN A 1 -23.89 5.54 6.47
N LYS A 2 -24.29 6.81 6.43
CA LYS A 2 -25.69 7.20 6.72
C LYS A 2 -26.70 6.65 5.70
N SER A 3 -26.25 6.24 4.53
CA SER A 3 -27.11 5.74 3.44
C SER A 3 -27.10 4.21 3.26
N THR A 4 -26.33 3.48 4.08
CA THR A 4 -26.28 2.02 4.03
C THR A 4 -26.15 1.42 5.42
N HIS A 5 -26.74 0.23 5.62
CA HIS A 5 -26.59 -0.59 6.83
C HIS A 5 -25.41 -1.59 6.69
N LEU A 6 -24.76 -1.64 5.54
CA LEU A 6 -23.63 -2.53 5.32
C LEU A 6 -22.39 -2.02 6.04
N PRO A 7 -21.58 -2.92 6.62
CA PRO A 7 -20.28 -2.55 7.14
C PRO A 7 -19.36 -2.09 6.01
N VAL A 8 -18.61 -1.01 6.24
CA VAL A 8 -17.69 -0.42 5.25
C VAL A 8 -16.26 -0.65 5.72
N GLU A 9 -15.47 -1.28 4.88
CA GLU A 9 -14.03 -1.43 5.06
C GLU A 9 -13.31 -0.29 4.33
N VAL A 10 -12.24 0.23 4.95
CA VAL A 10 -11.35 1.22 4.34
C VAL A 10 -9.90 0.78 4.48
N MET A 11 -9.12 0.89 3.41
CA MET A 11 -7.70 0.63 3.44
C MET A 11 -6.98 1.79 4.13
N VAL A 12 -6.25 1.50 5.21
CA VAL A 12 -5.60 2.53 6.04
C VAL A 12 -4.08 2.46 6.03
N HIS A 13 -3.49 1.35 5.58
CA HIS A 13 -2.05 1.21 5.52
C HIS A 13 -1.62 0.28 4.39
N GLY A 14 -0.48 0.60 3.75
CA GLY A 14 0.16 -0.19 2.72
C GLY A 14 0.25 0.50 1.37
N TYR A 15 0.85 -0.17 0.41
CA TYR A 15 0.98 0.33 -0.95
C TYR A 15 -0.33 0.14 -1.73
N THR A 16 -0.79 1.22 -2.37
CA THR A 16 -1.89 1.09 -3.34
C THR A 16 -1.37 0.59 -4.68
N GLU A 17 -2.12 -0.33 -5.26
CA GLU A 17 -1.88 -0.75 -6.63
C GLU A 17 -2.38 0.32 -7.60
N MET A 18 -1.50 0.77 -8.47
CA MET A 18 -1.81 1.80 -9.46
C MET A 18 -2.21 1.22 -10.81
N MET A 19 -1.58 0.10 -11.19
CA MET A 19 -1.81 -0.54 -12.47
C MET A 19 -1.48 -2.04 -12.41
N ILE A 20 -2.27 -2.83 -13.13
CA ILE A 20 -1.98 -4.22 -13.46
C ILE A 20 -1.71 -4.30 -14.96
N SER A 21 -0.61 -4.95 -15.35
CA SER A 21 -0.23 -5.13 -16.74
C SER A 21 -0.06 -6.60 -17.07
N GLU A 22 -0.66 -7.04 -18.17
CA GLU A 22 -0.37 -8.35 -18.77
C GLU A 22 1.05 -8.41 -19.37
N TYR A 23 1.64 -7.26 -19.68
CA TYR A 23 3.02 -7.15 -20.10
C TYR A 23 3.94 -7.12 -18.88
N CYS A 24 4.89 -8.05 -18.83
CA CYS A 24 5.87 -8.10 -17.77
C CYS A 24 7.18 -7.41 -18.21
N ALA A 25 7.39 -6.19 -17.74
CA ALA A 25 8.63 -5.45 -18.01
C ALA A 25 9.87 -6.17 -17.46
N ILE A 26 9.75 -6.84 -16.30
CA ILE A 26 10.86 -7.61 -15.71
C ILE A 26 11.29 -8.72 -16.66
N ALA A 27 10.35 -9.51 -17.19
CA ALA A 27 10.66 -10.56 -18.16
C ALA A 27 11.32 -10.00 -19.42
N SER A 28 10.93 -8.83 -19.86
CA SER A 28 11.42 -8.22 -21.11
C SER A 28 12.80 -7.60 -20.98
N PHE A 29 13.11 -6.98 -19.84
CA PHE A 29 14.38 -6.26 -19.65
C PHE A 29 15.45 -7.08 -18.92
N VAL A 30 15.05 -7.96 -18.00
CA VAL A 30 15.96 -8.75 -17.16
C VAL A 30 15.87 -10.25 -17.48
N GLY A 31 14.74 -10.71 -17.95
CA GLY A 31 14.49 -12.10 -18.31
C GLY A 31 14.85 -12.41 -19.76
N THR A 32 14.15 -13.39 -20.34
CA THR A 32 14.35 -13.84 -21.73
C THR A 32 13.45 -13.16 -22.75
N GLY A 33 12.64 -12.20 -22.33
CA GLY A 33 11.65 -11.51 -23.15
C GLY A 33 10.33 -12.27 -23.36
N LYS A 34 10.26 -13.54 -22.96
CA LYS A 34 9.06 -14.41 -23.12
C LYS A 34 8.64 -15.00 -21.79
N LYS A 35 7.32 -15.00 -21.53
CA LYS A 35 6.75 -15.54 -20.28
C LYS A 35 7.02 -17.04 -20.15
N GLU A 36 6.92 -17.79 -21.25
CA GLU A 36 7.00 -19.26 -21.28
C GLU A 36 8.37 -19.80 -20.81
N ASN A 37 9.43 -19.05 -21.05
CA ASN A 37 10.81 -19.45 -20.72
C ASN A 37 11.47 -18.45 -19.76
N CYS A 38 10.68 -17.70 -19.00
CA CYS A 38 11.22 -16.72 -18.07
C CYS A 38 11.86 -17.43 -16.84
N PRO A 39 13.13 -17.12 -16.49
CA PRO A 39 13.76 -17.64 -15.28
C PRO A 39 13.19 -17.10 -13.98
N MET A 40 12.10 -16.33 -14.05
CA MET A 40 11.38 -15.71 -12.94
C MET A 40 12.29 -14.90 -11.99
N PRO A 41 13.08 -13.95 -12.50
CA PRO A 41 13.96 -13.13 -11.65
C PRO A 41 13.19 -12.36 -10.56
N CYS A 42 11.93 -12.05 -10.81
CA CYS A 42 11.03 -11.39 -9.85
C CYS A 42 10.73 -12.20 -8.57
N VAL A 43 11.08 -13.50 -8.54
CA VAL A 43 10.97 -14.34 -7.33
C VAL A 43 12.24 -14.25 -6.49
N ILE A 44 13.35 -13.89 -7.13
CA ILE A 44 14.69 -13.86 -6.53
C ILE A 44 15.02 -12.48 -6.00
N GLU A 45 14.62 -11.43 -6.74
CA GLU A 45 14.96 -10.04 -6.44
C GLU A 45 13.75 -9.12 -6.53
N ASP A 46 13.78 -8.05 -5.77
CA ASP A 46 12.80 -6.97 -5.86
C ASP A 46 13.13 -6.01 -7.00
N TYR A 47 12.12 -5.63 -7.76
CA TYR A 47 12.23 -4.69 -8.87
C TYR A 47 11.34 -3.49 -8.67
N ALA A 48 11.73 -2.36 -9.26
CA ALA A 48 10.95 -1.14 -9.25
C ALA A 48 11.14 -0.35 -10.55
N LEU A 49 10.15 0.45 -10.89
CA LEU A 49 10.27 1.49 -11.91
C LEU A 49 10.70 2.79 -11.23
N LYS A 50 11.61 3.51 -11.85
CA LYS A 50 11.98 4.86 -11.42
C LYS A 50 11.56 5.86 -12.48
N ASP A 51 10.81 6.88 -12.07
CA ASP A 51 10.37 7.92 -12.98
C ASP A 51 11.46 9.02 -13.17
N ARG A 52 11.16 10.01 -14.02
CA ARG A 52 12.08 11.12 -14.30
C ARG A 52 12.28 12.07 -13.12
N LYS A 53 11.39 12.02 -12.11
CA LYS A 53 11.48 12.83 -10.89
C LYS A 53 12.21 12.10 -9.77
N GLY A 54 12.59 10.83 -10.01
CA GLY A 54 13.29 10.01 -9.04
C GLY A 54 12.37 9.17 -8.16
N GLU A 55 11.04 9.25 -8.34
CA GLU A 55 10.07 8.42 -7.62
C GLU A 55 10.24 6.94 -7.99
N VAL A 56 10.19 6.09 -6.98
CA VAL A 56 10.42 4.65 -7.11
C VAL A 56 9.10 3.89 -6.87
N PHE A 57 8.62 3.21 -7.90
CA PHE A 57 7.37 2.46 -7.91
C PHE A 57 7.68 0.97 -7.82
N PRO A 58 7.45 0.31 -6.67
CA PRO A 58 7.71 -1.12 -6.52
C PRO A 58 6.90 -1.93 -7.53
N LEU A 59 7.55 -2.95 -8.10
CA LEU A 59 6.92 -3.92 -8.98
C LEU A 59 6.67 -5.21 -8.21
N ARG A 60 5.52 -5.82 -8.45
CA ARG A 60 5.18 -7.16 -7.95
C ARG A 60 4.61 -7.97 -9.09
N THR A 61 4.77 -9.27 -9.00
CA THR A 61 4.19 -10.20 -9.97
C THR A 61 3.29 -11.20 -9.27
N ASP A 62 2.26 -11.66 -9.96
CA ASP A 62 1.38 -12.71 -9.47
C ASP A 62 1.69 -14.06 -10.14
N PRO A 63 1.03 -15.17 -9.73
CA PRO A 63 1.22 -16.49 -10.32
C PRO A 63 0.88 -16.57 -11.82
N TYR A 64 0.15 -15.59 -12.34
CA TYR A 64 -0.17 -15.50 -13.78
C TYR A 64 0.84 -14.67 -14.57
N CYS A 65 1.94 -14.27 -13.95
CA CYS A 65 2.96 -13.37 -14.51
C CYS A 65 2.41 -12.02 -14.94
N ARG A 66 1.35 -11.53 -14.29
CA ARG A 66 0.91 -10.15 -14.43
C ARG A 66 1.77 -9.27 -13.54
N MET A 67 2.11 -8.12 -14.05
CA MET A 67 2.92 -7.14 -13.33
C MET A 67 2.03 -6.10 -12.65
N HIS A 68 2.16 -5.98 -11.35
CA HIS A 68 1.48 -4.99 -10.52
C HIS A 68 2.45 -3.85 -10.23
N ILE A 69 2.07 -2.64 -10.60
CA ILE A 69 2.82 -1.42 -10.30
C ILE A 69 2.20 -0.79 -9.07
N MET A 70 2.97 -0.74 -8.01
CA MET A 70 2.56 -0.16 -6.74
C MET A 70 2.87 1.34 -6.70
N ASN A 71 2.13 2.09 -5.89
CA ASN A 71 2.45 3.51 -5.66
C ASN A 71 3.86 3.65 -5.06
N SER A 72 4.53 4.78 -5.32
CA SER A 72 5.84 5.08 -4.73
C SER A 72 5.79 5.32 -3.22
N HIS A 73 4.61 5.66 -2.68
CA HIS A 73 4.41 5.99 -1.29
C HIS A 73 3.35 5.07 -0.66
N GLU A 74 3.62 4.62 0.57
CA GLU A 74 2.62 3.90 1.35
C GLU A 74 1.54 4.83 1.89
N ILE A 75 0.30 4.34 1.93
CA ILE A 75 -0.74 4.95 2.74
C ILE A 75 -0.40 4.75 4.22
N ASP A 76 -0.52 5.81 5.01
CA ASP A 76 -0.51 5.75 6.47
C ASP A 76 -1.58 6.68 7.03
N MET A 77 -2.60 6.07 7.60
CA MET A 77 -3.77 6.76 8.14
C MET A 77 -3.86 6.69 9.67
N ARG A 78 -2.77 6.32 10.38
CA ARG A 78 -2.77 6.23 11.85
C ARG A 78 -3.24 7.51 12.52
N ALA A 79 -2.81 8.66 12.01
CA ALA A 79 -3.23 9.97 12.49
C ALA A 79 -4.75 10.25 12.39
N TYR A 80 -5.44 9.48 11.56
CA TYR A 80 -6.86 9.70 11.22
C TYR A 80 -7.79 8.63 11.78
N VAL A 81 -7.27 7.60 12.45
CA VAL A 81 -8.08 6.53 13.05
C VAL A 81 -9.22 7.07 13.93
N PRO A 82 -8.98 8.04 14.85
CA PRO A 82 -10.07 8.58 15.67
C PRO A 82 -11.15 9.29 14.83
N GLU A 83 -10.78 9.90 13.71
CA GLU A 83 -11.73 10.54 12.81
C GLU A 83 -12.54 9.53 12.01
N LEU A 84 -11.90 8.47 11.51
CA LEU A 84 -12.56 7.36 10.82
C LEU A 84 -13.61 6.71 11.74
N HIS A 85 -13.25 6.45 12.99
CA HIS A 85 -14.15 5.93 14.02
C HIS A 85 -15.37 6.82 14.23
N ARG A 86 -15.17 8.14 14.41
CA ARG A 86 -16.27 9.10 14.58
C ARG A 86 -17.21 9.13 13.37
N LYS A 87 -16.71 8.78 12.19
CA LYS A 87 -17.50 8.65 10.95
C LYS A 87 -18.16 7.28 10.81
N GLY A 88 -17.99 6.37 11.78
CA GLY A 88 -18.57 5.04 11.78
C GLY A 88 -17.81 4.04 10.90
N LEU A 89 -16.56 4.30 10.55
CA LEU A 89 -15.70 3.40 9.80
C LEU A 89 -14.84 2.60 10.80
N HIS A 90 -15.25 1.37 11.06
CA HIS A 90 -14.65 0.53 12.10
C HIS A 90 -13.81 -0.62 11.55
N ILE A 91 -13.97 -0.95 10.27
CA ILE A 91 -13.19 -2.01 9.62
C ILE A 91 -12.03 -1.35 8.87
N LEU A 92 -10.84 -1.49 9.42
CA LEU A 92 -9.61 -0.90 8.91
C LEU A 92 -8.75 -1.98 8.27
N ARG A 93 -8.51 -1.88 6.95
CA ARG A 93 -7.68 -2.83 6.22
C ARG A 93 -6.23 -2.35 6.14
N ILE A 94 -5.32 -3.23 6.55
CA ILE A 94 -3.87 -3.08 6.34
C ILE A 94 -3.45 -4.05 5.25
N ASP A 95 -2.86 -3.56 4.17
CA ASP A 95 -2.27 -4.40 3.13
C ASP A 95 -0.79 -4.66 3.45
N GLY A 96 -0.54 -5.78 4.12
CA GLY A 96 0.79 -6.19 4.56
C GLY A 96 1.48 -7.21 3.64
N ARG A 97 0.90 -7.54 2.47
CA ARG A 97 1.41 -8.61 1.59
C ARG A 97 2.89 -8.47 1.19
N HIS A 98 3.39 -7.25 1.20
CA HIS A 98 4.75 -6.92 0.77
C HIS A 98 5.60 -6.30 1.89
N MET A 99 5.19 -6.49 3.14
CA MET A 99 5.88 -5.97 4.30
C MET A 99 6.67 -7.06 5.01
N ASP A 100 7.77 -6.67 5.60
CA ASP A 100 8.47 -7.52 6.57
C ASP A 100 7.54 -7.89 7.74
N PRO A 101 7.53 -9.15 8.21
CA PRO A 101 6.63 -9.60 9.25
C PRO A 101 6.76 -8.83 10.58
N HIS A 102 7.96 -8.42 10.96
CA HIS A 102 8.18 -7.63 12.18
C HIS A 102 7.60 -6.22 12.03
N ARG A 103 7.82 -5.60 10.88
CA ARG A 103 7.23 -4.30 10.55
C ARG A 103 5.71 -4.36 10.54
N LEU A 104 5.13 -5.38 9.89
CA LEU A 104 3.68 -5.58 9.84
C LEU A 104 3.09 -5.75 11.24
N ARG A 105 3.72 -6.55 12.10
CA ARG A 105 3.30 -6.72 13.50
C ARG A 105 3.23 -5.39 14.24
N ASN A 106 4.26 -4.56 14.11
CA ASN A 106 4.32 -3.25 14.77
C ASN A 106 3.23 -2.31 14.25
N ILE A 107 3.00 -2.29 12.94
CA ILE A 107 1.95 -1.48 12.31
C ILE A 107 0.57 -1.93 12.83
N VAL A 108 0.28 -3.22 12.84
CA VAL A 108 -0.99 -3.75 13.34
C VAL A 108 -1.18 -3.40 14.83
N ALA A 109 -0.14 -3.60 15.66
CA ALA A 109 -0.19 -3.24 17.07
C ALA A 109 -0.48 -1.75 17.29
N ASP A 110 0.12 -0.88 16.49
CA ASP A 110 -0.14 0.56 16.51
C ASP A 110 -1.61 0.88 16.20
N TYR A 111 -2.16 0.34 15.11
CA TYR A 111 -3.55 0.56 14.74
C TYR A 111 -4.52 0.05 15.80
N VAL A 112 -4.30 -1.15 16.34
CA VAL A 112 -5.11 -1.72 17.41
C VAL A 112 -5.06 -0.84 18.66
N SER A 113 -3.87 -0.40 19.06
CA SER A 113 -3.69 0.43 20.25
C SER A 113 -4.36 1.80 20.11
N ILE A 114 -4.26 2.43 18.93
CA ILE A 114 -4.94 3.71 18.65
C ILE A 114 -6.46 3.50 18.62
N GLN A 115 -6.94 2.43 18.01
CA GLN A 115 -8.35 2.10 17.90
C GLN A 115 -8.98 1.85 19.27
N ASN A 116 -8.25 1.20 20.18
CA ASN A 116 -8.69 0.92 21.54
C ASN A 116 -8.46 2.10 22.52
N GLY A 117 -7.86 3.19 22.07
CA GLY A 117 -7.57 4.36 22.90
C GLY A 117 -6.42 4.17 23.90
N THR A 118 -5.62 3.10 23.77
CA THR A 118 -4.46 2.83 24.63
C THR A 118 -3.20 3.55 24.15
N LYS A 119 -3.19 4.06 22.94
CA LYS A 119 -2.13 4.88 22.35
C LYS A 119 -2.74 6.08 21.64
N GLU A 120 -2.14 7.25 21.81
CA GLU A 120 -2.52 8.44 21.06
C GLU A 120 -2.18 8.30 19.57
N ALA A 121 -3.07 8.80 18.73
CA ALA A 121 -2.80 8.88 17.30
C ALA A 121 -1.63 9.87 17.06
N PRO A 122 -0.72 9.57 16.12
CA PRO A 122 0.36 10.48 15.79
C PRO A 122 -0.19 11.81 15.23
N PRO A 123 0.59 12.89 15.27
CA PRO A 123 0.18 14.17 14.71
C PRO A 123 -0.11 14.05 13.21
N LYS A 124 -1.04 14.87 12.71
CA LYS A 124 -1.45 14.89 11.29
C LYS A 124 -0.37 15.49 10.36
N SER A 125 0.80 15.82 10.86
CA SER A 125 1.94 16.21 10.03
C SER A 125 2.37 15.04 9.15
N ILE A 126 2.50 15.30 7.86
CA ILE A 126 3.09 14.33 6.92
C ILE A 126 4.53 14.08 7.37
N GLY A 127 4.89 12.82 7.51
CA GLY A 127 6.13 12.36 8.12
C GLY A 127 7.36 13.18 7.76
N LYS A 128 8.07 13.54 8.79
CA LYS A 128 9.45 14.00 8.71
C LYS A 128 10.45 12.83 8.74
N ASP A 129 9.93 11.61 8.87
CA ASP A 129 10.74 10.40 8.84
C ASP A 129 10.98 10.01 7.38
N ASP A 130 12.15 9.45 7.10
CA ASP A 130 12.68 9.13 5.77
C ASP A 130 11.83 8.17 4.92
N THR A 131 10.68 7.71 5.41
CA THR A 131 9.77 6.88 4.64
C THR A 131 8.70 7.74 3.99
N PRO A 132 8.67 7.83 2.66
CA PRO A 132 7.65 8.59 1.96
C PRO A 132 6.28 7.95 2.18
N ILE A 133 5.38 8.68 2.84
CA ILE A 133 4.00 8.27 3.09
C ILE A 133 3.02 9.15 2.33
N THR A 134 1.87 8.59 1.99
CA THR A 134 0.76 9.32 1.38
C THR A 134 -0.54 9.09 2.16
N ARG A 135 -1.49 9.97 2.00
CA ARG A 135 -2.87 9.80 2.47
C ARG A 135 -3.79 9.29 1.36
N GLY A 136 -3.20 8.93 0.20
CA GLY A 136 -3.97 8.50 -0.96
C GLY A 136 -4.98 9.56 -1.41
N HIS A 137 -6.18 9.12 -1.78
CA HIS A 137 -7.27 9.97 -2.23
C HIS A 137 -8.24 10.40 -1.12
N TYR A 138 -7.96 10.09 0.16
CA TYR A 138 -8.88 10.36 1.27
C TYR A 138 -9.28 11.83 1.44
N PHE A 139 -8.40 12.75 1.02
CA PHE A 139 -8.59 14.21 1.17
C PHE A 139 -8.64 14.95 -0.15
N ARG A 140 -8.58 14.24 -1.26
CA ARG A 140 -8.78 14.82 -2.59
C ARG A 140 -10.23 14.63 -2.98
N GLY A 141 -10.93 15.73 -3.27
CA GLY A 141 -12.24 15.64 -3.88
C GLY A 141 -12.16 14.93 -5.23
N ILE A 142 -13.21 14.21 -5.60
CA ILE A 142 -13.40 13.76 -6.97
C ILE A 142 -13.82 15.02 -7.73
N LEU A 143 -12.98 15.50 -8.63
CA LEU A 143 -13.29 16.59 -9.55
C LEU A 143 -14.18 16.05 -10.67
#